data_03a5f7d4eb86251405fdb9e54c5bb492
#
_entry.id   03a5f7d4eb86251405fdb9e54c5bb492
#
_cell.length_a   1.000
_cell.length_b   1.000
_cell.length_c   1.000
_cell.angle_alpha   90.00
_cell.angle_beta   90.00
_cell.angle_gamma   90.00
#
_symmetry.space_group_name_H-M   'P 1'
#
loop_
_entity.id
_entity.type
_entity.pdbx_description
1 polymer ?
#
loop_
_entity_poly.entity_id
_entity_poly.type
_entity_poly.pdbx_seq_one_letter_code
_entity_poly.pdbx_strand_id
1 'polypeptide(L)'
;AAGPFANRIAGMLGESLPVTNLFQQKVAFEDRLGAIPRDMPFSIDLDAKTLSWTDEERALLAADSDLAWLTETMPGGTHCRPDGGPRGKWVKLGWAYNNQISEPQEDLANEPASDPQFPEIVMRGAAAFIPALRPYIEEPPTRYSHYGGYYTMTDENWPLIGPMATNNAFMIAALSGFGSMSACAGGRLCAAWMTGGELPDYAAALSTSRYDNDALMQELRQATSKGIL
;
A
#
# COMPACT_ATOMS: atom_id res chain seq x y z
N ALA A 1 -9.11 -11.21 12.54
CA ALA A 1 -8.50 -10.16 11.74
C ALA A 1 -9.53 -9.63 10.75
N ALA A 2 -9.99 -8.38 10.95
CA ALA A 2 -11.10 -7.81 10.17
C ALA A 2 -10.62 -7.24 8.80
N GLY A 3 -9.33 -6.93 8.67
CA GLY A 3 -8.80 -6.33 7.44
C GLY A 3 -9.59 -5.09 7.01
N PRO A 4 -10.08 -5.04 5.76
CA PRO A 4 -10.83 -3.88 5.25
C PRO A 4 -12.22 -3.73 5.88
N PHE A 5 -12.71 -4.74 6.60
CA PHE A 5 -13.98 -4.71 7.32
C PHE A 5 -13.85 -4.21 8.77
N ALA A 6 -12.73 -3.58 9.14
CA ALA A 6 -12.47 -3.11 10.51
C ALA A 6 -13.59 -2.20 11.03
N ASN A 7 -14.07 -1.27 10.21
CA ASN A 7 -15.16 -0.36 10.60
C ASN A 7 -16.51 -1.08 10.77
N ARG A 8 -16.77 -2.11 9.95
CA ARG A 8 -17.97 -2.94 10.10
C ARG A 8 -17.97 -3.73 11.41
N ILE A 9 -16.79 -4.27 11.81
CA ILE A 9 -16.66 -4.97 13.10
C ILE A 9 -16.80 -3.99 14.26
N ALA A 10 -16.20 -2.79 14.17
CA ALA A 10 -16.40 -1.74 15.17
C ALA A 10 -17.88 -1.34 15.32
N GLY A 11 -18.62 -1.28 14.20
CA GLY A 11 -20.06 -1.02 14.17
C GLY A 11 -20.89 -2.05 14.96
N MET A 12 -20.44 -3.30 15.08
CA MET A 12 -21.09 -4.30 15.93
C MET A 12 -20.96 -3.99 17.42
N LEU A 13 -20.00 -3.15 17.81
CA LEU A 13 -19.80 -2.61 19.14
C LEU A 13 -20.42 -1.22 19.30
N GLY A 14 -21.11 -0.71 18.29
CA GLY A 14 -21.67 0.64 18.28
C GLY A 14 -20.64 1.75 18.04
N GLU A 15 -19.47 1.42 17.50
CA GLU A 15 -18.38 2.36 17.24
C GLU A 15 -18.14 2.59 15.75
N SER A 16 -17.55 3.72 15.40
CA SER A 16 -17.09 4.04 14.05
C SER A 16 -15.62 4.40 14.09
N LEU A 17 -14.83 3.78 13.24
CA LEU A 17 -13.40 4.06 13.07
C LEU A 17 -13.20 5.05 11.90
N PRO A 18 -12.30 6.03 12.05
CA PRO A 18 -11.99 6.98 10.98
C PRO A 18 -11.05 6.32 9.95
N VAL A 19 -11.54 5.31 9.26
CA VAL A 19 -10.75 4.55 8.28
C VAL A 19 -11.44 4.51 6.94
N THR A 20 -10.63 4.50 5.88
CA THR A 20 -11.03 4.29 4.49
C THR A 20 -10.26 3.11 3.92
N ASN A 21 -10.77 2.54 2.83
CA ASN A 21 -10.08 1.48 2.10
C ASN A 21 -9.71 1.97 0.71
N LEU A 22 -8.49 1.69 0.30
CA LEU A 22 -8.00 1.91 -1.06
C LEU A 22 -7.65 0.55 -1.66
N PHE A 23 -8.11 0.29 -2.89
CA PHE A 23 -7.74 -0.93 -3.59
C PHE A 23 -6.38 -0.74 -4.26
N GLN A 24 -5.36 -1.44 -3.79
CA GLN A 24 -4.01 -1.37 -4.34
C GLN A 24 -3.66 -2.65 -5.09
N GLN A 25 -2.86 -2.52 -6.15
CA GLN A 25 -2.59 -3.60 -7.09
C GLN A 25 -1.11 -3.99 -7.09
N LYS A 26 -0.87 -5.21 -7.51
CA LYS A 26 0.47 -5.80 -7.67
C LYS A 26 0.51 -6.67 -8.92
N VAL A 27 1.70 -6.76 -9.50
CA VAL A 27 2.00 -7.70 -10.58
C VAL A 27 3.10 -8.64 -10.12
N ALA A 28 2.88 -9.93 -10.31
CA ALA A 28 3.93 -10.93 -10.22
C ALA A 28 4.16 -11.53 -11.61
N PHE A 29 5.39 -11.68 -12.04
CA PHE A 29 5.72 -12.22 -13.35
C PHE A 29 6.95 -13.13 -13.32
N GLU A 30 7.08 -14.00 -14.33
CA GLU A 30 8.27 -14.83 -14.51
C GLU A 30 9.38 -13.98 -15.17
N ASP A 31 10.46 -13.75 -14.43
CA ASP A 31 11.64 -13.02 -14.90
C ASP A 31 12.49 -13.90 -15.81
N ARG A 32 12.19 -13.88 -17.11
CA ARG A 32 12.89 -14.66 -18.15
C ARG A 32 14.31 -14.16 -18.40
N LEU A 33 14.53 -12.87 -18.15
CA LEU A 33 15.79 -12.20 -18.47
C LEU A 33 16.77 -12.23 -17.28
N GLY A 34 16.32 -12.65 -16.10
CA GLY A 34 17.12 -12.56 -14.89
C GLY A 34 17.46 -11.13 -14.50
N ALA A 35 16.55 -10.20 -14.78
CA ALA A 35 16.71 -8.78 -14.52
C ALA A 35 16.83 -8.47 -13.01
N ILE A 36 16.25 -9.32 -12.17
CA ILE A 36 16.22 -9.14 -10.71
C ILE A 36 17.05 -10.24 -10.04
N PRO A 37 18.19 -9.89 -9.41
CA PRO A 37 18.98 -10.82 -8.62
C PRO A 37 18.13 -11.52 -7.54
N ARG A 38 18.36 -12.81 -7.32
CA ARG A 38 17.55 -13.61 -6.38
C ARG A 38 17.81 -13.28 -4.91
N ASP A 39 18.92 -12.65 -4.62
CA ASP A 39 19.35 -12.15 -3.31
C ASP A 39 19.04 -10.65 -3.11
N MET A 40 18.43 -10.00 -4.11
CA MET A 40 17.98 -8.62 -3.99
C MET A 40 16.97 -8.50 -2.84
N PRO A 41 17.19 -7.58 -1.88
CA PRO A 41 16.21 -7.33 -0.83
C PRO A 41 14.93 -6.71 -1.42
N PHE A 42 13.87 -6.67 -0.61
CA PHE A 42 12.73 -5.82 -0.92
C PHE A 42 13.21 -4.38 -1.07
N SER A 43 13.01 -3.81 -2.23
CA SER A 43 13.52 -2.47 -2.59
C SER A 43 12.36 -1.56 -2.95
N ILE A 44 12.36 -0.36 -2.41
CA ILE A 44 11.39 0.71 -2.65
C ILE A 44 12.11 1.93 -3.15
N ASP A 45 11.58 2.53 -4.20
CA ASP A 45 11.95 3.87 -4.67
C ASP A 45 10.92 4.88 -4.14
N LEU A 46 11.34 5.74 -3.23
CA LEU A 46 10.48 6.74 -2.59
C LEU A 46 10.43 8.07 -3.34
N ASP A 47 11.22 8.22 -4.40
CA ASP A 47 11.24 9.44 -5.18
C ASP A 47 10.04 9.52 -6.11
N ALA A 48 9.44 10.71 -6.17
CA ALA A 48 8.44 11.01 -7.18
C ALA A 48 9.07 10.99 -8.59
N LYS A 49 8.34 10.51 -9.59
CA LYS A 49 8.88 10.32 -10.94
C LYS A 49 7.86 10.51 -12.03
N THR A 50 8.31 10.92 -13.20
CA THR A 50 7.54 10.84 -14.44
C THR A 50 7.86 9.54 -15.14
N LEU A 51 6.82 8.92 -15.74
CA LEU A 51 7.00 7.70 -16.53
C LEU A 51 7.67 8.02 -17.86
N SER A 52 8.53 7.10 -18.31
CA SER A 52 9.19 7.20 -19.61
C SER A 52 8.20 6.77 -20.70
N TRP A 53 7.72 7.74 -21.47
CA TRP A 53 6.91 7.58 -22.65
C TRP A 53 7.69 8.08 -23.88
N THR A 54 7.47 7.49 -25.05
CA THR A 54 7.88 8.11 -26.31
C THR A 54 7.11 9.41 -26.54
N ASP A 55 7.57 10.27 -27.44
CA ASP A 55 6.85 11.52 -27.76
C ASP A 55 5.45 11.23 -28.32
N GLU A 56 5.31 10.16 -29.11
CA GLU A 56 4.02 9.73 -29.66
C GLU A 56 3.08 9.19 -28.59
N GLU A 57 3.56 8.30 -27.69
CA GLU A 57 2.77 7.80 -26.55
C GLU A 57 2.32 8.96 -25.66
N ARG A 58 3.23 9.86 -25.33
CA ARG A 58 2.92 11.04 -24.50
C ARG A 58 1.85 11.92 -25.13
N ALA A 59 1.92 12.14 -26.44
CA ALA A 59 0.93 12.95 -27.15
C ALA A 59 -0.45 12.28 -27.14
N LEU A 60 -0.51 10.95 -27.32
CA LEU A 60 -1.75 10.18 -27.26
C LEU A 60 -2.35 10.21 -25.85
N LEU A 61 -1.54 9.96 -24.82
CA LEU A 61 -1.99 10.01 -23.43
C LEU A 61 -2.50 11.39 -23.03
N ALA A 62 -1.79 12.45 -23.42
CA ALA A 62 -2.18 13.81 -23.11
C ALA A 62 -3.50 14.26 -23.81
N ALA A 63 -3.83 13.66 -24.92
CA ALA A 63 -5.06 13.92 -25.66
C ALA A 63 -6.30 13.21 -25.06
N ASP A 64 -6.10 12.20 -24.23
CA ASP A 64 -7.15 11.44 -23.58
C ASP A 64 -7.34 11.93 -22.13
N SER A 65 -8.53 12.46 -21.83
CA SER A 65 -8.85 13.02 -20.50
C SER A 65 -8.71 12.01 -19.37
N ASP A 66 -8.91 10.73 -19.64
CA ASP A 66 -8.84 9.65 -18.65
C ASP A 66 -7.41 9.14 -18.42
N LEU A 67 -6.49 9.44 -19.35
CA LEU A 67 -5.11 8.97 -19.33
C LEU A 67 -4.07 10.08 -19.19
N ALA A 68 -4.45 11.34 -19.34
CA ALA A 68 -3.53 12.48 -19.30
C ALA A 68 -2.68 12.54 -18.01
N TRP A 69 -3.23 12.07 -16.90
CA TRP A 69 -2.52 12.00 -15.62
C TRP A 69 -1.26 11.11 -15.66
N LEU A 70 -1.17 10.16 -16.58
CA LEU A 70 0.01 9.31 -16.79
C LEU A 70 1.23 10.07 -17.32
N THR A 71 1.03 11.28 -17.83
CA THR A 71 2.11 12.17 -18.29
C THR A 71 2.64 13.08 -17.19
N GLU A 72 2.00 13.08 -16.03
CA GLU A 72 2.36 13.91 -14.88
C GLU A 72 3.36 13.22 -13.97
N THR A 73 3.75 13.90 -12.90
CA THR A 73 4.62 13.33 -11.87
C THR A 73 3.84 12.40 -10.96
N MET A 74 4.23 11.14 -10.94
CA MET A 74 3.70 10.10 -10.09
C MET A 74 4.35 10.12 -8.69
N PRO A 75 3.63 9.70 -7.63
CA PRO A 75 4.20 9.62 -6.28
C PRO A 75 5.31 8.57 -6.21
N GLY A 76 6.17 8.66 -5.20
CA GLY A 76 7.08 7.58 -4.83
C GLY A 76 6.35 6.33 -4.32
N GLY A 77 7.12 5.27 -4.01
CA GLY A 77 6.57 4.03 -3.44
C GLY A 77 6.56 2.84 -4.40
N THR A 78 7.12 3.00 -5.62
CA THR A 78 7.32 1.85 -6.51
C THR A 78 8.27 0.86 -5.87
N HIS A 79 7.87 -0.40 -5.77
CA HIS A 79 8.66 -1.41 -5.10
C HIS A 79 8.78 -2.72 -5.88
N CYS A 80 9.89 -3.40 -5.64
CA CYS A 80 10.26 -4.65 -6.30
C CYS A 80 10.88 -5.63 -5.32
N ARG A 81 10.62 -6.91 -5.53
CA ARG A 81 11.34 -7.99 -4.86
C ARG A 81 11.33 -9.28 -5.69
N PRO A 82 12.36 -10.13 -5.54
CA PRO A 82 12.27 -11.51 -6.02
C PRO A 82 11.20 -12.29 -5.24
N ASP A 83 10.56 -13.25 -5.89
CA ASP A 83 9.55 -14.14 -5.29
C ASP A 83 9.81 -15.60 -5.65
N GLY A 84 9.24 -16.53 -4.84
CA GLY A 84 9.44 -17.97 -5.02
C GLY A 84 10.75 -18.51 -4.44
N GLY A 85 11.41 -17.77 -3.55
CA GLY A 85 12.63 -18.17 -2.85
C GLY A 85 13.89 -18.19 -3.73
N PRO A 86 15.02 -18.78 -3.24
CA PRO A 86 16.32 -18.69 -3.92
C PRO A 86 16.37 -19.33 -5.31
N ARG A 87 15.52 -20.31 -5.57
CA ARG A 87 15.41 -21.01 -6.86
C ARG A 87 14.21 -20.56 -7.69
N GLY A 88 13.42 -19.61 -7.16
CA GLY A 88 12.27 -19.08 -7.88
C GLY A 88 12.69 -18.21 -9.06
N LYS A 89 11.76 -18.02 -10.01
CA LYS A 89 11.96 -17.16 -11.17
C LYS A 89 11.00 -15.97 -11.19
N TRP A 90 10.16 -15.87 -10.17
CA TRP A 90 9.14 -14.84 -10.12
C TRP A 90 9.67 -13.55 -9.47
N VAL A 91 9.14 -12.45 -9.92
CA VAL A 91 9.37 -11.12 -9.38
C VAL A 91 8.03 -10.49 -9.07
N LYS A 92 7.94 -9.74 -7.99
CA LYS A 92 6.78 -8.92 -7.66
C LYS A 92 7.10 -7.45 -7.78
N LEU A 93 6.23 -6.74 -8.47
CA LEU A 93 6.18 -5.29 -8.54
C LEU A 93 4.90 -4.80 -7.86
N GLY A 94 4.99 -3.68 -7.20
CA GLY A 94 3.85 -2.99 -6.64
C GLY A 94 4.07 -1.49 -6.61
N TRP A 95 2.97 -0.76 -6.63
CA TRP A 95 2.96 0.69 -6.54
C TRP A 95 1.59 1.16 -6.05
N ALA A 96 1.55 1.70 -4.86
CA ALA A 96 0.29 2.13 -4.24
C ALA A 96 0.00 3.60 -4.59
N TYR A 97 -0.23 3.90 -5.86
CA TYR A 97 -0.56 5.25 -6.32
C TYR A 97 -2.06 5.53 -6.39
N ASN A 98 -2.91 4.50 -6.30
CA ASN A 98 -4.35 4.69 -6.30
C ASN A 98 -4.82 5.31 -4.98
N ASN A 99 -5.49 6.44 -5.06
CA ASN A 99 -6.05 7.18 -3.92
C ASN A 99 -7.59 7.18 -3.88
N GLN A 100 -8.23 6.38 -4.74
CA GLN A 100 -9.69 6.30 -4.77
C GLN A 100 -10.20 5.38 -3.67
N ILE A 101 -11.14 5.90 -2.87
CA ILE A 101 -11.82 5.12 -1.83
C ILE A 101 -12.64 4.01 -2.49
N SER A 102 -12.53 2.82 -1.96
CA SER A 102 -13.23 1.63 -2.45
C SER A 102 -13.89 0.89 -1.30
N GLU A 103 -15.17 0.58 -1.45
CA GLU A 103 -15.89 -0.26 -0.50
C GLU A 103 -15.42 -1.71 -0.61
N PRO A 104 -15.08 -2.37 0.51
CA PRO A 104 -14.60 -3.73 0.48
C PRO A 104 -15.72 -4.71 0.16
N GLN A 105 -15.43 -5.66 -0.73
CA GLN A 105 -16.35 -6.72 -1.12
C GLN A 105 -15.99 -8.01 -0.38
N GLU A 106 -17.01 -8.75 0.07
CA GLU A 106 -16.82 -10.03 0.76
C GLU A 106 -16.56 -11.17 -0.21
N ASP A 107 -17.12 -11.08 -1.41
CA ASP A 107 -16.98 -12.09 -2.44
C ASP A 107 -15.76 -11.77 -3.33
N LEU A 108 -14.74 -12.61 -3.26
CA LEU A 108 -13.54 -12.48 -4.08
C LEU A 108 -13.83 -12.60 -5.59
N ALA A 109 -14.97 -13.21 -5.98
CA ALA A 109 -15.38 -13.25 -7.38
C ALA A 109 -15.83 -11.88 -7.89
N ASN A 110 -16.15 -10.95 -7.00
CA ASN A 110 -16.56 -9.58 -7.29
C ASN A 110 -15.51 -8.56 -6.81
N GLU A 111 -14.22 -8.94 -6.76
CA GLU A 111 -13.16 -7.95 -6.51
C GLU A 111 -13.30 -6.75 -7.45
N PRO A 112 -12.97 -5.54 -6.99
CA PRO A 112 -12.93 -4.38 -7.86
C PRO A 112 -12.15 -4.70 -9.13
N ALA A 113 -12.65 -4.25 -10.26
CA ALA A 113 -11.98 -4.47 -11.53
C ALA A 113 -10.53 -3.98 -11.43
N SER A 114 -9.60 -4.85 -11.76
CA SER A 114 -8.20 -4.48 -11.86
C SER A 114 -8.04 -3.46 -12.98
N ASP A 115 -7.28 -2.40 -12.73
CA ASP A 115 -6.88 -1.46 -13.78
C ASP A 115 -6.00 -2.19 -14.81
N PRO A 116 -6.47 -2.37 -16.06
CA PRO A 116 -5.72 -3.12 -17.06
C PRO A 116 -4.38 -2.45 -17.44
N GLN A 117 -4.20 -1.18 -17.15
CA GLN A 117 -2.98 -0.42 -17.43
C GLN A 117 -1.94 -0.58 -16.32
N PHE A 118 -2.35 -1.01 -15.12
CA PHE A 118 -1.46 -1.14 -13.97
C PHE A 118 -0.18 -1.95 -14.25
N PRO A 119 -0.22 -3.09 -14.98
CA PRO A 119 0.99 -3.86 -15.30
C PRO A 119 2.05 -3.05 -16.05
N GLU A 120 1.63 -2.24 -17.00
CA GLU A 120 2.54 -1.37 -17.78
C GLU A 120 3.05 -0.21 -16.91
N ILE A 121 2.16 0.46 -16.19
CA ILE A 121 2.48 1.59 -15.33
C ILE A 121 3.53 1.18 -14.27
N VAL A 122 3.30 0.08 -13.57
CA VAL A 122 4.22 -0.39 -12.53
C VAL A 122 5.55 -0.88 -13.11
N MET A 123 5.54 -1.46 -14.31
CA MET A 123 6.76 -1.87 -15.01
C MET A 123 7.61 -0.65 -15.40
N ARG A 124 7.01 0.38 -15.99
CA ARG A 124 7.69 1.64 -16.32
C ARG A 124 8.25 2.33 -15.08
N GLY A 125 7.45 2.38 -13.99
CA GLY A 125 7.88 2.93 -12.71
C GLY A 125 9.06 2.16 -12.11
N ALA A 126 9.02 0.82 -12.13
CA ALA A 126 10.11 -0.02 -11.64
C ALA A 126 11.37 0.08 -12.51
N ALA A 127 11.23 0.18 -13.83
CA ALA A 127 12.33 0.33 -14.78
C ALA A 127 13.07 1.67 -14.64
N ALA A 128 12.44 2.66 -13.99
CA ALA A 128 13.09 3.94 -13.70
C ALA A 128 14.23 3.78 -12.66
N PHE A 129 14.05 2.94 -11.63
CA PHE A 129 15.09 2.71 -10.63
C PHE A 129 15.82 1.36 -10.79
N ILE A 130 15.26 0.41 -11.57
CA ILE A 130 15.90 -0.85 -11.94
C ILE A 130 15.99 -0.94 -13.45
N PRO A 131 17.02 -0.33 -14.10
CA PRO A 131 17.10 -0.26 -15.56
C PRO A 131 17.10 -1.62 -16.29
N ALA A 132 17.48 -2.70 -15.60
CA ALA A 132 17.45 -4.06 -16.15
C ALA A 132 16.02 -4.54 -16.50
N LEU A 133 14.98 -3.87 -15.99
CA LEU A 133 13.58 -4.16 -16.32
C LEU A 133 13.10 -3.51 -17.63
N ARG A 134 13.85 -2.56 -18.20
CA ARG A 134 13.45 -1.83 -19.42
C ARG A 134 13.04 -2.73 -20.60
N PRO A 135 13.71 -3.86 -20.86
CA PRO A 135 13.30 -4.74 -21.96
C PRO A 135 11.88 -5.29 -21.82
N TYR A 136 11.36 -5.36 -20.60
CA TYR A 136 9.97 -5.79 -20.36
C TYR A 136 8.92 -4.73 -20.70
N ILE A 137 9.31 -3.49 -20.97
CA ILE A 137 8.41 -2.44 -21.50
C ILE A 137 8.09 -2.74 -22.97
N GLU A 138 9.11 -3.12 -23.75
CA GLU A 138 8.96 -3.43 -25.18
C GLU A 138 8.41 -4.84 -25.40
N GLU A 139 8.85 -5.82 -24.60
CA GLU A 139 8.42 -7.22 -24.64
C GLU A 139 7.83 -7.65 -23.28
N PRO A 140 6.55 -7.34 -23.00
CA PRO A 140 5.91 -7.64 -21.73
C PRO A 140 5.99 -9.13 -21.35
N PRO A 141 6.01 -9.44 -20.03
CA PRO A 141 6.02 -10.82 -19.59
C PRO A 141 4.75 -11.55 -20.03
N THR A 142 4.92 -12.73 -20.65
CA THR A 142 3.79 -13.57 -21.09
C THR A 142 3.16 -14.39 -19.96
N ARG A 143 3.92 -14.62 -18.89
CA ARG A 143 3.45 -15.31 -17.67
C ARG A 143 3.49 -14.33 -16.52
N TYR A 144 2.34 -13.82 -16.17
CA TYR A 144 2.18 -12.91 -15.04
C TYR A 144 0.84 -13.14 -14.32
N SER A 145 0.75 -12.66 -13.10
CA SER A 145 -0.47 -12.58 -12.29
C SER A 145 -0.67 -11.14 -11.87
N HIS A 146 -1.84 -10.58 -12.15
CA HIS A 146 -2.27 -9.27 -11.73
C HIS A 146 -3.35 -9.44 -10.67
N TYR A 147 -3.18 -8.84 -9.52
CA TYR A 147 -4.08 -8.97 -8.38
C TYR A 147 -4.01 -7.73 -7.49
N GLY A 148 -4.96 -7.62 -6.60
CA GLY A 148 -5.03 -6.48 -5.69
C GLY A 148 -5.49 -6.86 -4.30
N GLY A 149 -5.58 -5.85 -3.46
CA GLY A 149 -6.09 -5.97 -2.10
C GLY A 149 -6.36 -4.60 -1.50
N TYR A 150 -7.18 -4.59 -0.47
CA TYR A 150 -7.54 -3.35 0.20
C TYR A 150 -6.46 -2.94 1.21
N TYR A 151 -6.07 -1.68 1.15
CA TYR A 151 -5.31 -1.00 2.18
C TYR A 151 -6.25 -0.17 3.03
N THR A 152 -6.41 -0.56 4.28
CA THR A 152 -7.20 0.20 5.26
C THR A 152 -6.31 1.26 5.89
N MET A 153 -6.73 2.51 5.83
CA MET A 153 -5.93 3.67 6.19
C MET A 153 -6.76 4.68 6.99
N THR A 154 -6.09 5.49 7.78
CA THR A 154 -6.61 6.77 8.28
C THR A 154 -6.18 7.91 7.34
N ASP A 155 -6.81 9.08 7.41
CA ASP A 155 -6.47 10.24 6.58
C ASP A 155 -5.02 10.70 6.75
N GLU A 156 -4.52 10.66 7.98
CA GLU A 156 -3.14 11.01 8.31
C GLU A 156 -2.14 9.88 8.03
N ASN A 157 -2.65 8.70 7.59
CA ASN A 157 -1.87 7.50 7.29
C ASN A 157 -1.05 6.95 8.47
N TRP A 158 -1.62 7.01 9.67
CA TRP A 158 -1.06 6.40 10.87
C TRP A 158 -1.96 5.28 11.37
N PRO A 159 -1.42 4.13 11.83
CA PRO A 159 -2.23 3.01 12.29
C PRO A 159 -3.06 3.35 13.53
N LEU A 160 -4.06 2.50 13.80
CA LEU A 160 -4.86 2.52 15.01
C LEU A 160 -4.52 1.29 15.85
N ILE A 161 -3.84 1.49 16.99
CA ILE A 161 -3.41 0.42 17.89
C ILE A 161 -3.69 0.84 19.33
N GLY A 162 -4.64 0.19 19.98
CA GLY A 162 -4.96 0.50 21.36
C GLY A 162 -6.40 0.22 21.74
N PRO A 163 -6.87 0.82 22.86
CA PRO A 163 -8.23 0.63 23.32
C PRO A 163 -9.25 1.27 22.39
N MET A 164 -10.41 0.67 22.32
CA MET A 164 -11.62 1.23 21.74
C MET A 164 -12.45 1.95 22.81
N ALA A 165 -13.52 2.66 22.44
CA ALA A 165 -14.42 3.28 23.41
C ALA A 165 -15.17 2.24 24.22
N THR A 166 -15.47 1.08 23.66
CA THR A 166 -16.08 -0.07 24.35
C THR A 166 -15.09 -0.68 25.33
N ASN A 167 -15.52 -0.85 26.59
CA ASN A 167 -14.71 -1.47 27.63
C ASN A 167 -14.20 -2.86 27.22
N ASN A 168 -12.93 -3.13 27.50
CA ASN A 168 -12.23 -4.38 27.16
C ASN A 168 -12.17 -4.70 25.66
N ALA A 169 -12.43 -3.74 24.79
CA ALA A 169 -12.22 -3.86 23.36
C ALA A 169 -10.91 -3.15 22.96
N PHE A 170 -10.12 -3.83 22.13
CA PHE A 170 -8.83 -3.34 21.63
C PHE A 170 -8.74 -3.61 20.15
N MET A 171 -7.95 -2.79 19.46
CA MET A 171 -7.78 -2.94 18.01
C MET A 171 -6.33 -2.83 17.57
N ILE A 172 -6.04 -3.44 16.44
CA ILE A 172 -4.90 -3.18 15.55
C ILE A 172 -5.50 -3.05 14.16
N ALA A 173 -5.52 -1.86 13.61
CA ALA A 173 -6.15 -1.54 12.33
C ALA A 173 -5.38 -0.45 11.57
N ALA A 174 -5.77 -0.20 10.33
CA ALA A 174 -5.25 0.88 9.48
C ALA A 174 -3.73 0.81 9.28
N LEU A 175 -3.19 -0.36 8.98
CA LEU A 175 -1.74 -0.58 8.82
C LEU A 175 -1.21 -0.25 7.40
N SER A 176 -2.05 0.26 6.49
CA SER A 176 -1.66 0.87 5.21
C SER A 176 -0.65 0.06 4.36
N GLY A 177 -0.80 -1.26 4.33
CA GLY A 177 0.13 -2.16 3.62
C GLY A 177 1.31 -2.65 4.47
N PHE A 178 1.62 -2.01 5.61
CA PHE A 178 2.73 -2.39 6.51
C PHE A 178 2.39 -3.51 7.49
N GLY A 179 1.21 -4.11 7.41
CA GLY A 179 0.69 -5.06 8.39
C GLY A 179 1.64 -6.19 8.74
N SER A 180 2.27 -6.83 7.76
CA SER A 180 3.21 -7.93 8.00
C SER A 180 4.47 -7.49 8.74
N MET A 181 5.00 -6.30 8.41
CA MET A 181 6.21 -5.76 9.04
C MET A 181 5.94 -5.24 10.44
N SER A 182 4.74 -4.70 10.68
CA SER A 182 4.35 -4.09 11.95
C SER A 182 3.70 -5.07 12.93
N ALA A 183 3.40 -6.30 12.51
CA ALA A 183 2.59 -7.25 13.28
C ALA A 183 3.12 -7.51 14.69
N CYS A 184 4.43 -7.76 14.82
CA CYS A 184 5.04 -8.04 16.11
C CYS A 184 5.05 -6.82 17.03
N ALA A 185 5.40 -5.64 16.51
CA ALA A 185 5.43 -4.38 17.27
C ALA A 185 4.00 -3.96 17.66
N GLY A 186 3.06 -4.02 16.71
CA GLY A 186 1.65 -3.71 16.95
C GLY A 186 1.02 -4.67 17.97
N GLY A 187 1.31 -5.96 17.88
CA GLY A 187 0.86 -6.96 18.85
C GLY A 187 1.40 -6.69 20.25
N ARG A 188 2.68 -6.35 20.39
CA ARG A 188 3.29 -5.99 21.68
C ARG A 188 2.66 -4.74 22.28
N LEU A 189 2.47 -3.69 21.47
CA LEU A 189 1.82 -2.46 21.93
C LEU A 189 0.37 -2.71 22.37
N CYS A 190 -0.40 -3.45 21.57
CA CYS A 190 -1.78 -3.81 21.92
C CYS A 190 -1.85 -4.62 23.22
N ALA A 191 -0.93 -5.58 23.40
CA ALA A 191 -0.84 -6.34 24.65
C ALA A 191 -0.50 -5.46 25.86
N ALA A 192 0.38 -4.47 25.70
CA ALA A 192 0.67 -3.51 26.78
C ALA A 192 -0.57 -2.72 27.17
N TRP A 193 -1.35 -2.24 26.20
CA TRP A 193 -2.66 -1.63 26.46
C TRP A 193 -3.61 -2.56 27.22
N MET A 194 -3.73 -3.82 26.80
CA MET A 194 -4.64 -4.80 27.41
C MET A 194 -4.28 -5.15 28.85
N THR A 195 -2.99 -5.17 29.17
CA THR A 195 -2.49 -5.61 30.50
C THR A 195 -2.15 -4.46 31.46
N GLY A 196 -2.31 -3.19 31.01
CA GLY A 196 -1.87 -2.03 31.78
C GLY A 196 -0.34 -1.97 31.92
N GLY A 197 0.40 -2.52 30.96
CA GLY A 197 1.86 -2.51 30.94
C GLY A 197 2.43 -1.13 30.58
N GLU A 198 3.77 -1.03 30.59
CA GLU A 198 4.49 0.18 30.18
C GLU A 198 4.25 0.49 28.71
N LEU A 199 3.83 1.71 28.42
CA LEU A 199 3.58 2.20 27.07
C LEU A 199 4.73 3.09 26.62
N PRO A 200 5.20 2.92 25.36
CA PRO A 200 6.18 3.82 24.80
C PRO A 200 5.58 5.22 24.53
N ASP A 201 6.43 6.24 24.44
CA ASP A 201 6.01 7.63 24.24
C ASP A 201 5.15 7.83 22.97
N TYR A 202 5.37 7.03 21.94
CA TYR A 202 4.60 7.08 20.69
C TYR A 202 3.22 6.39 20.77
N ALA A 203 2.87 5.75 21.88
CA ALA A 203 1.62 4.98 21.99
C ALA A 203 0.37 5.85 21.75
N ALA A 204 0.38 7.09 22.23
CA ALA A 204 -0.70 8.04 22.01
C ALA A 204 -0.92 8.36 20.52
N ALA A 205 0.16 8.47 19.75
CA ALA A 205 0.11 8.71 18.31
C ALA A 205 -0.55 7.58 17.52
N LEU A 206 -0.59 6.38 18.08
CA LEU A 206 -1.20 5.20 17.45
C LEU A 206 -2.58 4.85 18.03
N SER A 207 -3.02 5.54 19.07
CA SER A 207 -4.33 5.34 19.68
C SER A 207 -5.38 6.29 19.09
N THR A 208 -6.66 5.94 19.22
CA THR A 208 -7.77 6.84 18.88
C THR A 208 -7.77 8.12 19.72
N SER A 209 -7.16 8.11 20.92
CA SER A 209 -7.04 9.31 21.74
C SER A 209 -6.26 10.46 21.09
N ARG A 210 -5.50 10.17 20.00
CA ARG A 210 -4.83 11.23 19.23
C ARG A 210 -5.80 12.25 18.64
N TYR A 211 -7.03 11.82 18.32
CA TYR A 211 -8.05 12.72 17.77
C TYR A 211 -8.58 13.76 18.75
N ASP A 212 -8.33 13.57 20.05
CA ASP A 212 -8.62 14.53 21.10
C ASP A 212 -7.46 15.51 21.36
N ASN A 213 -6.36 15.42 20.58
CA ASN A 213 -5.16 16.24 20.71
C ASN A 213 -4.81 16.91 19.37
N ASP A 214 -5.29 18.14 19.19
CA ASP A 214 -5.09 18.91 17.95
C ASP A 214 -3.62 19.12 17.60
N ALA A 215 -2.76 19.34 18.59
CA ALA A 215 -1.32 19.57 18.37
C ALA A 215 -0.65 18.29 17.83
N LEU A 216 -0.93 17.14 18.42
CA LEU A 216 -0.45 15.85 17.95
C LEU A 216 -0.96 15.53 16.54
N MET A 217 -2.25 15.77 16.30
CA MET A 217 -2.84 15.56 14.96
C MET A 217 -2.21 16.46 13.89
N GLN A 218 -1.89 17.70 14.25
CA GLN A 218 -1.16 18.60 13.33
C GLN A 218 0.23 18.06 13.00
N GLU A 219 0.97 17.60 13.99
CA GLU A 219 2.29 16.96 13.81
C GLU A 219 2.20 15.74 12.90
N LEU A 220 1.27 14.81 13.17
CA LEU A 220 1.10 13.59 12.39
C LEU A 220 0.72 13.87 10.94
N ARG A 221 -0.11 14.88 10.67
CA ARG A 221 -0.48 15.30 9.31
C ARG A 221 0.68 15.94 8.54
N GLN A 222 1.60 16.59 9.24
CA GLN A 222 2.78 17.23 8.65
C GLN A 222 3.95 16.26 8.46
N ALA A 223 3.92 15.09 9.08
CA ALA A 223 4.96 14.08 8.92
C ALA A 223 5.13 13.71 7.44
N THR A 224 6.35 13.88 6.94
CA THR A 224 6.67 13.73 5.51
C THR A 224 6.76 12.28 5.05
N SER A 225 6.91 11.35 5.99
CA SER A 225 7.00 9.91 5.72
C SER A 225 5.62 9.27 5.65
N LYS A 226 4.88 9.55 4.60
CA LYS A 226 3.59 8.92 4.32
C LYS A 226 3.73 7.80 3.29
N GLY A 227 4.68 6.90 3.51
CA GLY A 227 4.85 5.76 2.61
C GLY A 227 3.60 4.87 2.61
N ILE A 228 3.11 4.54 1.42
CA ILE A 228 2.17 3.45 1.18
C ILE A 228 2.97 2.35 0.49
N LEU A 229 2.85 1.11 0.95
CA LEU A 229 3.55 -0.05 0.38
C LEU A 229 2.69 -0.77 -0.64
#